data_e46e5edb0ea07484ea50db26c3d53dd1
#
_entry.id   e46e5edb0ea07484ea50db26c3d53dd1
#
_cell.length_a   1.000
_cell.length_b   1.000
_cell.length_c   1.000
_cell.angle_alpha   90.00
_cell.angle_beta   90.00
_cell.angle_gamma   90.00
#
_symmetry.space_group_name_H-M   'P 1'
#
loop_
_entity.id
_entity.type
_entity.pdbx_description
1 polymer ?
#
loop_
_entity_poly.entity_id
_entity_poly.type
_entity_poly.pdbx_seq_one_letter_code
_entity_poly.pdbx_strand_id
1 'polypeptide(L)'
;MSTPWTEGNISIPDSVLAVIEQAGRAAYARNEEACGYLEGPAADPLGVDRAVELENLANKYHLADPEGHPRTGHDYFKINALKFERAIREGVAGGRPVKVFFHSHLDYGAYFSAEDAASMTMGGTGDPSFQLSYLVTAVDQGQVTAHKLFIWSAASQSFVEAPFRRVAG
;
A
#
# COMPACT_ATOMS: atom_id res chain seq x y z
N MET A 1 -4.87 -19.82 -11.00
CA MET A 1 -4.65 -18.71 -11.95
C MET A 1 -3.56 -17.80 -11.43
N SER A 2 -2.66 -17.41 -12.31
CA SER A 2 -1.62 -16.45 -11.92
C SER A 2 -2.23 -15.07 -11.71
N THR A 3 -1.67 -14.32 -10.76
CA THR A 3 -2.04 -12.95 -10.48
C THR A 3 -0.86 -12.07 -10.90
N PRO A 4 -0.80 -11.63 -12.17
CA PRO A 4 0.42 -11.02 -12.75
C PRO A 4 0.99 -9.85 -11.95
N TRP A 5 0.12 -9.06 -11.33
CA TRP A 5 0.55 -7.89 -10.57
C TRP A 5 1.25 -8.21 -9.25
N THR A 6 1.28 -9.46 -8.81
CA THR A 6 2.04 -9.85 -7.62
C THR A 6 3.53 -10.03 -7.90
N GLU A 7 3.93 -10.00 -9.18
CA GLU A 7 5.32 -10.25 -9.60
C GLU A 7 6.10 -8.97 -9.91
N GLY A 8 5.53 -7.80 -9.69
CA GLY A 8 6.17 -6.52 -10.00
C GLY A 8 5.91 -6.08 -11.44
N ASN A 9 6.75 -5.18 -11.93
CA ASN A 9 6.66 -4.58 -13.27
C ASN A 9 5.34 -3.82 -13.54
N ILE A 10 4.69 -3.37 -12.49
CA ILE A 10 3.48 -2.54 -12.58
C ILE A 10 3.83 -1.24 -13.30
N SER A 11 2.97 -0.82 -14.22
CA SER A 11 3.05 0.49 -14.88
C SER A 11 2.14 1.47 -14.13
N ILE A 12 2.74 2.53 -13.59
CA ILE A 12 2.03 3.54 -12.79
C ILE A 12 2.14 4.89 -13.49
N PRO A 13 1.02 5.46 -13.94
CA PRO A 13 1.01 6.80 -14.54
C PRO A 13 1.46 7.89 -13.55
N ASP A 14 2.10 8.92 -14.07
CA ASP A 14 2.50 10.07 -13.24
C ASP A 14 1.31 10.71 -12.52
N SER A 15 0.14 10.73 -13.15
CA SER A 15 -1.10 11.24 -12.53
C SER A 15 -1.52 10.42 -11.30
N VAL A 16 -1.31 9.11 -11.33
CA VAL A 16 -1.60 8.23 -10.18
C VAL A 16 -0.58 8.46 -9.06
N LEU A 17 0.71 8.56 -9.41
CA LEU A 17 1.74 8.89 -8.42
C LEU A 17 1.49 10.25 -7.77
N ALA A 18 1.00 11.23 -8.54
CA ALA A 18 0.66 12.54 -7.99
C ALA A 18 -0.41 12.48 -6.90
N VAL A 19 -1.41 11.61 -7.05
CA VAL A 19 -2.44 11.39 -6.02
C VAL A 19 -1.82 10.80 -4.76
N ILE A 20 -0.95 9.80 -4.92
CA ILE A 20 -0.24 9.17 -3.80
C ILE A 20 0.65 10.19 -3.08
N GLU A 21 1.38 11.00 -3.83
CA GLU A 21 2.28 12.01 -3.27
C GLU A 21 1.51 13.08 -2.50
N GLN A 22 0.37 13.51 -3.02
CA GLN A 22 -0.48 14.47 -2.32
C GLN A 22 -1.05 13.86 -1.02
N ALA A 23 -1.51 12.61 -1.07
CA ALA A 23 -2.00 11.89 0.11
C ALA A 23 -0.88 11.76 1.15
N GLY A 24 0.33 11.41 0.71
CA GLY A 24 1.49 11.27 1.59
C GLY A 24 1.88 12.58 2.28
N ARG A 25 1.92 13.68 1.53
CA ARG A 25 2.20 15.00 2.12
C ARG A 25 1.12 15.46 3.09
N ALA A 26 -0.15 15.25 2.76
CA ALA A 26 -1.27 15.60 3.63
C ALA A 26 -1.24 14.79 4.93
N ALA A 27 -0.97 13.49 4.83
CA ALA A 27 -0.84 12.61 6.00
C ALA A 27 0.39 13.00 6.85
N TYR A 28 1.51 13.33 6.23
CA TYR A 28 2.70 13.84 6.94
C TYR A 28 2.34 15.05 7.81
N ALA A 29 1.57 15.99 7.26
CA ALA A 29 1.13 17.18 8.01
C ALA A 29 0.27 16.83 9.23
N ARG A 30 -0.42 15.67 9.20
CA ARG A 30 -1.19 15.13 10.33
C ARG A 30 -0.39 14.16 11.20
N ASN A 31 0.90 13.98 10.92
CA ASN A 31 1.79 13.05 11.63
C ASN A 31 1.31 11.59 11.54
N GLU A 32 0.86 11.18 10.35
CA GLU A 32 0.43 9.80 10.13
C GLU A 32 0.81 9.29 8.74
N GLU A 33 0.87 7.97 8.59
CA GLU A 33 1.07 7.31 7.31
C GLU A 33 -0.21 7.38 6.49
N ALA A 34 -0.09 7.74 5.21
CA ALA A 34 -1.16 7.56 4.24
C ALA A 34 -1.22 6.10 3.82
N CYS A 35 -2.39 5.63 3.42
CA CYS A 35 -2.56 4.31 2.86
C CYS A 35 -3.73 4.26 1.88
N GLY A 36 -3.74 3.26 1.01
CA GLY A 36 -4.76 3.08 0.01
C GLY A 36 -4.39 2.01 -1.00
N TYR A 37 -5.05 2.03 -2.15
CA TYR A 37 -4.80 1.03 -3.16
C TYR A 37 -4.86 1.62 -4.57
N LEU A 38 -4.26 0.89 -5.52
CA LEU A 38 -4.29 1.20 -6.95
C LEU A 38 -5.06 0.11 -7.67
N GLU A 39 -5.92 0.54 -8.59
CA GLU A 39 -6.70 -0.35 -9.44
C GLU A 39 -6.51 0.00 -10.90
N GLY A 40 -6.85 -0.93 -11.77
CA GLY A 40 -6.83 -0.72 -13.21
C GLY A 40 -7.57 -1.82 -13.97
N PRO A 41 -7.72 -1.68 -15.30
CA PRO A 41 -8.48 -2.64 -16.11
C PRO A 41 -7.90 -4.06 -16.01
N ALA A 42 -8.78 -5.06 -15.93
CA ALA A 42 -8.37 -6.47 -15.97
C ALA A 42 -7.68 -6.81 -17.30
N ALA A 43 -8.07 -6.12 -18.37
CA ALA A 43 -7.48 -6.31 -19.71
C ALA A 43 -6.04 -5.81 -19.83
N ASP A 44 -5.57 -5.00 -18.87
CA ASP A 44 -4.19 -4.54 -18.77
C ASP A 44 -3.63 -4.98 -17.41
N PRO A 45 -3.18 -6.24 -17.30
CA PRO A 45 -2.88 -6.84 -16.00
C PRO A 45 -1.84 -6.10 -15.16
N LEU A 46 -0.89 -5.42 -15.79
CA LEU A 46 0.19 -4.70 -15.10
C LEU A 46 -0.04 -3.19 -15.02
N GLY A 47 -1.12 -2.70 -15.61
CA GLY A 47 -1.45 -1.27 -15.60
C GLY A 47 -2.38 -0.90 -14.45
N VAL A 48 -2.14 0.26 -13.87
CA VAL A 48 -3.08 0.90 -12.93
C VAL A 48 -3.38 2.30 -13.45
N ASP A 49 -4.59 2.79 -13.18
CA ASP A 49 -5.00 4.11 -13.66
C ASP A 49 -5.76 4.92 -12.60
N ARG A 50 -5.92 4.36 -11.41
CA ARG A 50 -6.63 5.04 -10.32
C ARG A 50 -6.04 4.68 -8.96
N ALA A 51 -5.85 5.71 -8.13
CA ALA A 51 -5.50 5.57 -6.72
C ALA A 51 -6.73 5.89 -5.87
N VAL A 52 -6.97 5.06 -4.85
CA VAL A 52 -8.04 5.27 -3.87
C VAL A 52 -7.41 5.31 -2.49
N GLU A 53 -7.54 6.44 -1.79
CA GLU A 53 -7.04 6.59 -0.43
C GLU A 53 -7.98 5.90 0.55
N LEU A 54 -7.40 5.21 1.53
CA LEU A 54 -8.10 4.61 2.67
C LEU A 54 -7.76 5.40 3.93
N GLU A 55 -8.69 5.44 4.86
CA GLU A 55 -8.45 6.04 6.17
C GLU A 55 -7.47 5.18 6.96
N ASN A 56 -6.44 5.81 7.53
CA ASN A 56 -5.57 5.16 8.51
C ASN A 56 -6.24 5.26 9.88
N LEU A 57 -6.68 4.13 10.40
CA LEU A 57 -7.44 4.03 11.65
C LEU A 57 -6.54 3.89 12.90
N ALA A 58 -5.21 3.87 12.72
CA ALA A 58 -4.27 3.60 13.82
C ALA A 58 -4.48 4.55 15.00
N ASN A 59 -4.62 5.86 14.74
CA ASN A 59 -4.83 6.83 15.81
C ASN A 59 -6.17 6.63 16.54
N LYS A 60 -7.22 6.27 15.83
CA LYS A 60 -8.55 6.02 16.44
C LYS A 60 -8.51 4.82 17.39
N TYR A 61 -7.86 3.72 16.95
CA TYR A 61 -7.70 2.54 17.79
C TYR A 61 -6.82 2.84 19.00
N HIS A 62 -5.73 3.59 18.80
CA HIS A 62 -4.85 3.98 19.90
C HIS A 62 -5.58 4.82 20.96
N LEU A 63 -6.38 5.81 20.53
CA LEU A 63 -7.15 6.64 21.45
C LEU A 63 -8.21 5.86 22.22
N ALA A 64 -8.84 4.87 21.57
CA ALA A 64 -9.89 4.06 22.19
C ALA A 64 -9.32 3.03 23.20
N ASP A 65 -8.15 2.47 22.89
CA ASP A 65 -7.51 1.44 23.71
C ASP A 65 -5.98 1.52 23.52
N PRO A 66 -5.30 2.43 24.26
CA PRO A 66 -3.85 2.61 24.12
C PRO A 66 -3.01 1.37 24.47
N GLU A 67 -3.51 0.52 25.38
CA GLU A 67 -2.79 -0.70 25.79
C GLU A 67 -2.91 -1.80 24.73
N GLY A 68 -4.12 -1.98 24.17
CA GLY A 68 -4.35 -2.96 23.10
C GLY A 68 -3.85 -2.51 21.75
N HIS A 69 -3.75 -1.20 21.54
CA HIS A 69 -3.28 -0.59 20.30
C HIS A 69 -2.22 0.49 20.61
N PRO A 70 -0.98 0.07 20.93
CA PRO A 70 0.06 1.01 21.38
C PRO A 70 0.65 1.86 20.26
N ARG A 71 0.45 1.49 18.99
CA ARG A 71 1.03 2.23 17.86
C ARG A 71 0.08 3.29 17.34
N THR A 72 0.65 4.44 16.98
CA THR A 72 -0.08 5.54 16.33
C THR A 72 0.16 5.51 14.83
N GLY A 73 -0.56 6.36 14.08
CA GLY A 73 -0.38 6.49 12.64
C GLY A 73 0.97 7.05 12.21
N HIS A 74 1.82 7.51 13.14
CA HIS A 74 3.15 8.05 12.82
C HIS A 74 4.06 7.01 12.14
N ASP A 75 4.01 5.76 12.58
CA ASP A 75 4.86 4.68 12.07
C ASP A 75 4.07 3.38 11.84
N TYR A 76 2.76 3.51 11.64
CA TYR A 76 1.86 2.37 11.50
C TYR A 76 0.63 2.77 10.71
N PHE A 77 0.05 1.81 9.99
CA PHE A 77 -1.26 1.96 9.39
C PHE A 77 -2.19 0.83 9.84
N LYS A 78 -3.45 1.17 9.99
CA LYS A 78 -4.53 0.22 10.31
C LYS A 78 -5.71 0.53 9.40
N ILE A 79 -6.08 -0.41 8.55
CA ILE A 79 -7.20 -0.25 7.62
C ILE A 79 -8.43 -1.00 8.10
N ASN A 80 -9.60 -0.62 7.58
CA ASN A 80 -10.81 -1.40 7.73
C ASN A 80 -10.72 -2.60 6.78
N ALA A 81 -10.35 -3.78 7.30
CA ALA A 81 -10.11 -4.97 6.51
C ALA A 81 -11.34 -5.41 5.72
N LEU A 82 -12.52 -5.35 6.30
CA LEU A 82 -13.77 -5.74 5.63
C LEU A 82 -14.07 -4.83 4.44
N LYS A 83 -13.85 -3.53 4.60
CA LYS A 83 -14.04 -2.55 3.53
C LYS A 83 -13.04 -2.81 2.39
N PHE A 84 -11.79 -3.11 2.73
CA PHE A 84 -10.76 -3.40 1.73
C PHE A 84 -11.03 -4.71 1.00
N GLU A 85 -11.39 -5.76 1.71
CA GLU A 85 -11.79 -7.04 1.10
C GLU A 85 -12.97 -6.88 0.15
N ARG A 86 -13.94 -6.06 0.50
CA ARG A 86 -15.07 -5.72 -0.37
C ARG A 86 -14.58 -5.03 -1.65
N ALA A 87 -13.69 -4.03 -1.51
CA ALA A 87 -13.14 -3.33 -2.67
C ALA A 87 -12.42 -4.29 -3.62
N ILE A 88 -11.68 -5.25 -3.10
CA ILE A 88 -10.99 -6.27 -3.89
C ILE A 88 -12.02 -7.13 -4.66
N ARG A 89 -13.06 -7.63 -3.98
CA ARG A 89 -14.11 -8.44 -4.63
C ARG A 89 -14.86 -7.65 -5.70
N GLU A 90 -15.29 -6.44 -5.38
CA GLU A 90 -16.03 -5.59 -6.30
C GLU A 90 -15.18 -5.19 -7.50
N GLY A 91 -13.89 -4.97 -7.31
CA GLY A 91 -12.96 -4.68 -8.39
C GLY A 91 -12.86 -5.83 -9.38
N VAL A 92 -12.70 -7.05 -8.90
CA VAL A 92 -12.66 -8.25 -9.77
C VAL A 92 -13.99 -8.40 -10.52
N ALA A 93 -15.12 -8.30 -9.82
CA ALA A 93 -16.44 -8.43 -10.45
C ALA A 93 -16.71 -7.33 -11.49
N GLY A 94 -16.21 -6.14 -11.27
CA GLY A 94 -16.37 -4.99 -12.17
C GLY A 94 -15.32 -4.88 -13.27
N GLY A 95 -14.40 -5.83 -13.40
CA GLY A 95 -13.34 -5.80 -14.42
C GLY A 95 -12.23 -4.79 -14.12
N ARG A 96 -12.11 -4.33 -12.87
CA ARG A 96 -11.10 -3.39 -12.42
C ARG A 96 -10.48 -3.87 -11.11
N PRO A 97 -9.62 -4.90 -11.15
CA PRO A 97 -9.04 -5.45 -9.93
C PRO A 97 -8.13 -4.46 -9.22
N VAL A 98 -8.11 -4.56 -7.90
CA VAL A 98 -7.10 -3.93 -7.05
C VAL A 98 -5.79 -4.70 -7.24
N LYS A 99 -4.71 -3.99 -7.52
CA LYS A 99 -3.41 -4.60 -7.89
C LYS A 99 -2.28 -4.24 -6.94
N VAL A 100 -2.33 -3.06 -6.33
CA VAL A 100 -1.28 -2.52 -5.48
C VAL A 100 -1.89 -1.92 -4.23
N PHE A 101 -1.31 -2.20 -3.07
CA PHE A 101 -1.56 -1.46 -1.84
C PHE A 101 -0.43 -0.44 -1.67
N PHE A 102 -0.74 0.81 -1.36
CA PHE A 102 0.28 1.82 -1.10
C PHE A 102 0.18 2.35 0.33
N HIS A 103 1.33 2.73 0.88
CA HIS A 103 1.39 3.51 2.11
C HIS A 103 2.62 4.42 2.10
N SER A 104 2.62 5.42 2.96
CA SER A 104 3.74 6.35 3.09
C SER A 104 4.46 6.18 4.41
N HIS A 105 5.74 6.54 4.43
CA HIS A 105 6.57 6.62 5.63
C HIS A 105 6.94 8.07 5.93
N LEU A 106 7.08 8.40 7.21
CA LEU A 106 7.47 9.73 7.69
C LEU A 106 8.93 9.68 8.17
N ASP A 107 9.83 10.32 7.42
CA ASP A 107 11.25 10.57 7.79
C ASP A 107 12.13 9.33 7.99
N TYR A 108 11.74 8.14 7.48
CA TYR A 108 12.57 6.94 7.62
C TYR A 108 12.69 6.08 6.36
N GLY A 109 12.45 6.67 5.20
CA GLY A 109 12.76 6.05 3.91
C GLY A 109 11.69 5.10 3.37
N ALA A 110 11.88 4.68 2.11
CA ALA A 110 10.97 3.78 1.43
C ALA A 110 11.47 2.34 1.52
N TYR A 111 11.04 1.61 2.53
CA TYR A 111 11.31 0.19 2.68
C TYR A 111 10.07 -0.51 3.25
N PHE A 112 10.01 -1.83 3.11
CA PHE A 112 8.90 -2.60 3.68
C PHE A 112 9.32 -3.07 5.06
N SER A 113 8.75 -2.43 6.10
CA SER A 113 9.16 -2.67 7.48
C SER A 113 8.64 -4.01 8.02
N ALA A 114 9.19 -4.45 9.16
CA ALA A 114 8.69 -5.64 9.84
C ALA A 114 7.22 -5.50 10.25
N GLU A 115 6.80 -4.30 10.63
CA GLU A 115 5.41 -3.99 10.96
C GLU A 115 4.50 -4.04 9.73
N ASP A 116 4.99 -3.54 8.58
CA ASP A 116 4.27 -3.65 7.31
C ASP A 116 4.06 -5.12 6.94
N ALA A 117 5.11 -5.93 7.04
CA ALA A 117 5.04 -7.36 6.78
C ALA A 117 4.06 -8.06 7.72
N ALA A 118 4.08 -7.72 9.00
CA ALA A 118 3.14 -8.28 9.97
C ALA A 118 1.70 -7.90 9.65
N SER A 119 1.46 -6.67 9.20
CA SER A 119 0.12 -6.19 8.83
C SER A 119 -0.44 -6.88 7.58
N MET A 120 0.43 -7.33 6.67
CA MET A 120 0.04 -7.83 5.35
C MET A 120 0.18 -9.35 5.20
N THR A 121 0.50 -10.06 6.27
CA THR A 121 0.59 -11.52 6.27
C THR A 121 -0.40 -12.14 7.26
N MET A 122 -0.83 -13.36 6.97
CA MET A 122 -1.77 -14.08 7.82
C MET A 122 -1.13 -14.40 9.17
N GLY A 123 -1.75 -13.92 10.24
CA GLY A 123 -1.23 -14.08 11.59
C GLY A 123 0.09 -13.33 11.84
N GLY A 124 0.50 -12.45 10.93
CA GLY A 124 1.73 -11.67 11.06
C GLY A 124 3.01 -12.41 10.63
N THR A 125 2.94 -13.69 10.32
CA THR A 125 4.11 -14.51 9.98
C THR A 125 3.84 -15.53 8.86
N GLY A 126 2.62 -15.58 8.35
CA GLY A 126 2.22 -16.51 7.29
C GLY A 126 2.38 -15.93 5.90
N ASP A 127 1.65 -16.51 4.96
CA ASP A 127 1.56 -16.02 3.59
C ASP A 127 0.83 -14.66 3.53
N PRO A 128 0.99 -13.89 2.45
CA PRO A 128 0.27 -12.64 2.30
C PRO A 128 -1.24 -12.80 2.43
N SER A 129 -1.86 -11.86 3.14
CA SER A 129 -3.32 -11.83 3.30
C SER A 129 -4.03 -11.47 2.00
N PHE A 130 -3.35 -10.77 1.09
CA PHE A 130 -3.89 -10.28 -0.17
C PHE A 130 -2.92 -10.57 -1.32
N GLN A 131 -3.43 -10.86 -2.50
CA GLN A 131 -2.64 -11.08 -3.71
C GLN A 131 -2.37 -9.75 -4.41
N LEU A 132 -1.40 -8.99 -3.91
CA LEU A 132 -1.09 -7.63 -4.34
C LEU A 132 0.43 -7.42 -4.45
N SER A 133 0.83 -6.32 -5.11
CA SER A 133 2.13 -5.68 -4.90
C SER A 133 1.96 -4.54 -3.91
N TYR A 134 3.06 -4.03 -3.37
CA TYR A 134 3.04 -3.03 -2.29
C TYR A 134 3.96 -1.87 -2.65
N LEU A 135 3.42 -0.66 -2.70
CA LEU A 135 4.19 0.54 -2.98
C LEU A 135 4.39 1.33 -1.70
N VAL A 136 5.65 1.65 -1.38
CA VAL A 136 6.00 2.50 -0.25
C VAL A 136 6.53 3.83 -0.76
N THR A 137 5.97 4.92 -0.25
CA THR A 137 6.37 6.29 -0.58
C THR A 137 7.02 6.92 0.63
N ALA A 138 8.27 7.36 0.48
CA ALA A 138 8.97 8.08 1.53
C ALA A 138 8.63 9.57 1.45
N VAL A 139 8.21 10.13 2.59
CA VAL A 139 7.98 11.56 2.76
C VAL A 139 8.95 12.04 3.84
N ASP A 140 9.97 12.81 3.43
CA ASP A 140 11.03 13.29 4.31
C ASP A 140 10.93 14.81 4.43
N GLN A 141 10.73 15.30 5.65
CA GLN A 141 10.54 16.72 5.93
C GLN A 141 9.44 17.35 5.05
N GLY A 142 8.35 16.60 4.85
CA GLY A 142 7.19 17.03 4.07
C GLY A 142 7.35 16.92 2.56
N GLN A 143 8.46 16.39 2.06
CA GLN A 143 8.73 16.21 0.63
C GLN A 143 8.81 14.74 0.26
N VAL A 144 8.21 14.37 -0.85
CA VAL A 144 8.33 13.00 -1.38
C VAL A 144 9.73 12.81 -1.95
N THR A 145 10.45 11.80 -1.47
CA THR A 145 11.84 11.53 -1.85
C THR A 145 12.02 10.22 -2.61
N ALA A 146 11.11 9.26 -2.46
CA ALA A 146 11.22 7.96 -3.12
C ALA A 146 9.88 7.25 -3.19
N HIS A 147 9.76 6.40 -4.20
CA HIS A 147 8.74 5.36 -4.32
C HIS A 147 9.44 4.05 -4.58
N LYS A 148 9.12 2.99 -3.83
CA LYS A 148 9.64 1.64 -4.07
C LYS A 148 8.52 0.62 -4.03
N LEU A 149 8.58 -0.35 -4.93
CA LEU A 149 7.63 -1.45 -5.00
C LEU A 149 8.21 -2.69 -4.34
N PHE A 150 7.38 -3.42 -3.62
CA PHE A 150 7.74 -4.68 -2.96
C PHE A 150 6.76 -5.77 -3.35
N ILE A 151 7.27 -6.99 -3.46
CA ILE A 151 6.49 -8.18 -3.75
C ILE A 151 6.82 -9.28 -2.75
N TRP A 152 5.88 -10.18 -2.55
CA TRP A 152 6.13 -11.37 -1.74
C TRP A 152 6.99 -12.37 -2.51
N SER A 153 8.07 -12.83 -1.90
CA SER A 153 8.91 -13.90 -2.39
C SER A 153 8.64 -15.18 -1.60
N ALA A 154 8.01 -16.16 -2.23
CA ALA A 154 7.78 -17.45 -1.62
C ALA A 154 9.09 -18.18 -1.29
N ALA A 155 10.12 -17.97 -2.10
CA ALA A 155 11.43 -18.60 -1.92
C ALA A 155 12.12 -18.11 -0.64
N SER A 156 12.04 -16.81 -0.33
CA SER A 156 12.65 -16.23 0.88
C SER A 156 11.65 -16.05 2.02
N GLN A 157 10.36 -16.29 1.79
CA GLN A 157 9.28 -16.06 2.77
C GLN A 157 9.34 -14.63 3.31
N SER A 158 9.53 -13.66 2.42
CA SER A 158 9.66 -12.24 2.78
C SER A 158 9.26 -11.34 1.62
N PHE A 159 9.01 -10.07 1.92
CA PHE A 159 8.79 -9.05 0.90
C PHE A 159 10.14 -8.55 0.39
N VAL A 160 10.27 -8.49 -0.92
CA VAL A 160 11.50 -8.04 -1.60
C VAL A 160 11.19 -6.91 -2.56
N GLU A 161 12.16 -6.02 -2.77
CA GLU A 161 12.00 -4.93 -3.72
C GLU A 161 11.91 -5.47 -5.15
N ALA A 162 11.01 -4.88 -5.95
CA ALA A 162 10.82 -5.21 -7.35
C ALA A 162 10.67 -3.92 -8.17
N PRO A 163 11.03 -3.93 -9.46
CA PRO A 163 10.89 -2.74 -10.29
C PRO A 163 9.43 -2.44 -10.62
N PHE A 164 9.13 -1.16 -10.84
CA PHE A 164 7.90 -0.68 -11.45
C PHE A 164 8.26 0.38 -12.49
N ARG A 165 7.33 0.64 -13.41
CA ARG A 165 7.56 1.62 -14.48
C ARG A 165 6.69 2.85 -14.27
N ARG A 166 7.30 4.02 -14.31
CA ARG A 166 6.57 5.28 -14.40
C ARG A 166 6.22 5.52 -15.86
N VAL A 167 4.96 5.85 -16.12
CA VAL A 167 4.50 6.17 -17.46
C VAL A 167 3.85 7.55 -17.47
N ALA A 168 3.95 8.25 -18.60
CA ALA A 168 3.32 9.55 -18.75
C ALA A 168 1.79 9.42 -18.70
N GLY A 169 1.13 10.41 -18.14
CA GLY A 169 -0.33 10.41 -18.07
C GLY A 169 -0.93 10.80 -16.75
#